data_60bfb9e9a6014900df20adf6174d8de3
#
_entry.id   60bfb9e9a6014900df20adf6174d8de3
#
_cell.length_a   1.000
_cell.length_b   1.000
_cell.length_c   1.000
_cell.angle_alpha   90.00
_cell.angle_beta   90.00
_cell.angle_gamma   90.00
#
_symmetry.space_group_name_H-M   'P 1'
#
loop_
_entity.id
_entity.type
_entity.pdbx_description
1 polymer ?
#
loop_
_entity_poly.entity_id
_entity_poly.type
_entity_poly.pdbx_seq_one_letter_code
_entity_poly.pdbx_strand_id
1 'polypeptide(L)'
;MLTGGLLASLGMVAASFCRSVIQLYLTTGVITGLGLALNFQPSLIMLNRYFSKRRPMANGLAAAGSPVFLCALSPLGQLLQDRYGWRGGFLILGGLLLNCCVCAALMRPLRAPGPAPGPAPQQPPRRLLDLSVFRDRGFVIYAVAASIMVLGLFVPPVFVVSYAKDLGVPDGQAAFLLTVLGFIDIFARPTAGFITGLEKVRPYSVYLFSFSMFFNGFTDLTGSTASDYGGLVVFCIFFGISYGMVGALQFEVLMAIVGTQKFSSAIGLVLLLEAVAVLIGPPSGGKLLDATHVYQYVFVLAGAEVLASSLVLVLGNFFCIRKRPEAAVEEERRKPPADVRADSREVEHFLKAEPERNGEVAHTPETSV
;
A
#
# COMPACT_ATOMS: atom_id res chain seq x y z
N MET A 1 0.18 11.68 11.23
CA MET A 1 -1.21 11.63 10.73
C MET A 1 -2.00 12.89 11.09
N LEU A 2 -2.12 13.32 12.36
CA LEU A 2 -2.85 14.56 12.71
C LEU A 2 -2.32 15.78 11.93
N THR A 3 -1.01 15.99 11.93
CA THR A 3 -0.36 17.06 11.16
C THR A 3 -0.60 16.91 9.65
N GLY A 4 -0.61 15.68 9.14
CA GLY A 4 -0.89 15.40 7.74
C GLY A 4 -2.33 15.72 7.35
N GLY A 5 -3.31 15.37 8.19
CA GLY A 5 -4.72 15.70 7.96
C GLY A 5 -4.98 17.20 7.98
N LEU A 6 -4.39 17.92 8.94
CA LEU A 6 -4.47 19.39 8.99
C LEU A 6 -3.83 20.04 7.76
N LEU A 7 -2.64 19.57 7.37
CA LEU A 7 -1.93 20.10 6.21
C LEU A 7 -2.70 19.88 4.91
N ALA A 8 -3.26 18.68 4.73
CA ALA A 8 -4.07 18.34 3.55
C ALA A 8 -5.34 19.20 3.47
N SER A 9 -6.04 19.37 4.59
CA SER A 9 -7.22 20.22 4.67
C SER A 9 -6.91 21.69 4.40
N LEU A 10 -5.85 22.22 5.03
CA LEU A 10 -5.41 23.61 4.82
C LEU A 10 -5.02 23.85 3.36
N GLY A 11 -4.35 22.89 2.72
CA GLY A 11 -3.99 22.97 1.30
C GLY A 11 -5.21 23.09 0.40
N MET A 12 -6.25 22.30 0.63
CA MET A 12 -7.51 22.37 -0.13
C MET A 12 -8.31 23.66 0.16
N VAL A 13 -8.37 24.09 1.43
CA VAL A 13 -8.98 25.37 1.79
C VAL A 13 -8.24 26.53 1.12
N ALA A 14 -6.91 26.53 1.15
CA ALA A 14 -6.10 27.55 0.48
C ALA A 14 -6.32 27.52 -1.05
N ALA A 15 -6.50 26.34 -1.66
CA ALA A 15 -6.82 26.19 -3.07
C ALA A 15 -8.11 26.91 -3.48
N SER A 16 -9.11 26.94 -2.58
CA SER A 16 -10.36 27.68 -2.79
C SER A 16 -10.16 29.19 -3.04
N PHE A 17 -9.11 29.77 -2.46
CA PHE A 17 -8.80 31.21 -2.57
C PHE A 17 -7.81 31.54 -3.71
N CYS A 18 -7.30 30.53 -4.42
CA CYS A 18 -6.33 30.72 -5.49
C CYS A 18 -6.95 31.50 -6.69
N ARG A 19 -6.09 32.31 -7.30
CA ARG A 19 -6.43 33.12 -8.49
C ARG A 19 -5.61 32.73 -9.72
N SER A 20 -4.55 31.96 -9.55
CA SER A 20 -3.70 31.50 -10.65
C SER A 20 -3.46 29.98 -10.58
N VAL A 21 -3.17 29.39 -11.74
CA VAL A 21 -2.88 27.94 -11.85
C VAL A 21 -1.64 27.54 -11.06
N ILE A 22 -0.62 28.43 -10.99
CA ILE A 22 0.60 28.17 -10.23
C ILE A 22 0.30 28.06 -8.72
N GLN A 23 -0.60 28.92 -8.21
CA GLN A 23 -1.03 28.83 -6.80
C GLN A 23 -1.78 27.51 -6.54
N LEU A 24 -2.59 27.03 -7.50
CA LEU A 24 -3.25 25.73 -7.42
C LEU A 24 -2.23 24.58 -7.38
N TYR A 25 -1.19 24.63 -8.19
CA TYR A 25 -0.12 23.63 -8.13
C TYR A 25 0.56 23.57 -6.78
N LEU A 26 0.82 24.72 -6.16
CA LEU A 26 1.44 24.79 -4.82
C LEU A 26 0.48 24.32 -3.73
N THR A 27 -0.77 24.76 -3.72
CA THR A 27 -1.74 24.44 -2.66
C THR A 27 -2.25 23.02 -2.77
N THR A 28 -2.77 22.61 -3.93
CA THR A 28 -3.35 21.29 -4.14
C THR A 28 -2.25 20.25 -4.41
N GLY A 29 -1.25 20.56 -5.21
CA GLY A 29 -0.17 19.64 -5.55
C GLY A 29 0.79 19.43 -4.37
N VAL A 30 1.45 20.48 -3.91
CA VAL A 30 2.53 20.35 -2.92
C VAL A 30 1.95 20.21 -1.50
N ILE A 31 1.13 21.15 -1.04
CA ILE A 31 0.70 21.19 0.36
C ILE A 31 -0.27 20.02 0.65
N THR A 32 -1.31 19.87 -0.16
CA THR A 32 -2.28 18.77 0.02
C THR A 32 -1.62 17.42 -0.22
N GLY A 33 -0.79 17.29 -1.25
CA GLY A 33 -0.05 16.05 -1.55
C GLY A 33 0.87 15.62 -0.41
N LEU A 34 1.63 16.55 0.18
CA LEU A 34 2.47 16.28 1.35
C LEU A 34 1.62 15.86 2.56
N GLY A 35 0.48 16.53 2.79
CA GLY A 35 -0.46 16.16 3.84
C GLY A 35 -1.00 14.74 3.68
N LEU A 36 -1.39 14.35 2.46
CA LEU A 36 -1.87 13.00 2.15
C LEU A 36 -0.77 11.94 2.32
N ALA A 37 0.46 12.24 1.90
CA ALA A 37 1.61 11.35 2.09
C ALA A 37 1.88 11.07 3.58
N LEU A 38 1.81 12.11 4.42
CA LEU A 38 1.96 11.98 5.88
C LEU A 38 0.81 11.20 6.55
N ASN A 39 -0.30 10.99 5.88
CA ASN A 39 -1.40 10.13 6.34
C ASN A 39 -1.27 8.70 5.83
N PHE A 40 -0.96 8.53 4.55
CA PHE A 40 -0.98 7.23 3.87
C PHE A 40 0.07 6.27 4.41
N GLN A 41 1.33 6.69 4.45
CA GLN A 41 2.44 5.81 4.87
C GLN A 41 2.32 5.35 6.34
N PRO A 42 2.06 6.23 7.33
CA PRO A 42 1.87 5.77 8.71
C PRO A 42 0.66 4.86 8.90
N SER A 43 -0.44 5.06 8.14
CA SER A 43 -1.60 4.18 8.24
C SER A 43 -1.29 2.75 7.78
N LEU A 44 -0.55 2.59 6.68
CA LEU A 44 -0.09 1.28 6.22
C LEU A 44 0.86 0.61 7.23
N ILE A 45 1.80 1.36 7.79
CA ILE A 45 2.74 0.84 8.80
C ILE A 45 1.99 0.39 10.04
N MET A 46 1.04 1.19 10.53
CA MET A 46 0.23 0.85 11.70
C MET A 46 -0.63 -0.38 11.45
N LEU A 47 -1.32 -0.45 10.31
CA LEU A 47 -2.12 -1.62 9.93
C LEU A 47 -1.30 -2.91 9.97
N ASN A 48 -0.09 -2.88 9.41
CA ASN A 48 0.79 -4.03 9.38
C ASN A 48 1.41 -4.39 10.74
N ARG A 49 1.45 -3.46 11.69
CA ARG A 49 1.86 -3.70 13.08
C ARG A 49 0.73 -4.29 13.93
N TYR A 50 -0.51 -3.81 13.75
CA TYR A 50 -1.66 -4.32 14.49
C TYR A 50 -2.03 -5.76 14.10
N PHE A 51 -1.97 -6.08 12.82
CA PHE A 51 -2.36 -7.39 12.30
C PHE A 51 -1.12 -8.22 11.96
N SER A 52 -0.87 -9.30 12.71
CA SER A 52 0.23 -10.25 12.44
C SER A 52 -0.23 -11.46 11.64
N LYS A 53 -1.29 -12.15 12.10
CA LYS A 53 -1.78 -13.39 11.48
C LYS A 53 -2.65 -13.15 10.25
N ARG A 54 -3.47 -12.09 10.25
CA ARG A 54 -4.46 -11.77 9.19
C ARG A 54 -4.11 -10.51 8.40
N ARG A 55 -2.80 -10.22 8.26
CA ARG A 55 -2.31 -9.03 7.53
C ARG A 55 -2.87 -8.91 6.11
N PRO A 56 -2.82 -9.95 5.25
CA PRO A 56 -3.29 -9.82 3.88
C PRO A 56 -4.76 -9.43 3.80
N MET A 57 -5.59 -10.03 4.65
CA MET A 57 -7.02 -9.72 4.73
C MET A 57 -7.25 -8.27 5.20
N ALA A 58 -6.51 -7.83 6.22
CA ALA A 58 -6.61 -6.46 6.73
C ALA A 58 -6.15 -5.43 5.68
N ASN A 59 -5.06 -5.71 4.96
CA ASN A 59 -4.57 -4.87 3.88
C ASN A 59 -5.57 -4.80 2.72
N GLY A 60 -6.15 -5.92 2.31
CA GLY A 60 -7.16 -5.97 1.25
C GLY A 60 -8.44 -5.21 1.62
N LEU A 61 -8.91 -5.36 2.87
CA LEU A 61 -10.10 -4.64 3.35
C LEU A 61 -9.83 -3.13 3.47
N ALA A 62 -8.68 -2.73 3.98
CA ALA A 62 -8.29 -1.32 4.06
C ALA A 62 -8.12 -0.70 2.67
N ALA A 63 -7.54 -1.44 1.73
CA ALA A 63 -7.38 -1.00 0.35
C ALA A 63 -8.72 -0.81 -0.37
N ALA A 64 -9.76 -1.59 -0.03
CA ALA A 64 -11.11 -1.44 -0.60
C ALA A 64 -11.78 -0.09 -0.27
N GLY A 65 -11.30 0.62 0.73
CA GLY A 65 -11.76 1.98 1.02
C GLY A 65 -11.53 2.96 -0.13
N SER A 66 -10.42 2.83 -0.85
CA SER A 66 -10.08 3.72 -1.97
C SER A 66 -11.13 3.70 -3.11
N PRO A 67 -11.51 2.56 -3.71
CA PRO A 67 -12.54 2.53 -4.74
C PRO A 67 -13.95 2.90 -4.22
N VAL A 68 -14.28 2.58 -2.97
CA VAL A 68 -15.55 3.01 -2.35
C VAL A 68 -15.66 4.53 -2.35
N PHE A 69 -14.60 5.21 -1.88
CA PHE A 69 -14.59 6.68 -1.86
C PHE A 69 -14.50 7.26 -3.28
N LEU A 70 -13.81 6.60 -4.21
CA LEU A 70 -13.78 7.04 -5.61
C LEU A 70 -15.19 7.05 -6.21
N CYS A 71 -15.96 5.97 -6.03
CA CYS A 71 -17.33 5.86 -6.51
C CYS A 71 -18.28 6.88 -5.85
N ALA A 72 -18.06 7.18 -4.56
CA ALA A 72 -18.91 8.13 -3.83
C ALA A 72 -18.52 9.59 -4.10
N LEU A 73 -17.23 9.91 -4.14
CA LEU A 73 -16.74 11.28 -4.28
C LEU A 73 -16.78 11.79 -5.73
N SER A 74 -16.77 10.91 -6.73
CA SER A 74 -16.82 11.33 -8.14
C SER A 74 -18.14 12.03 -8.48
N PRO A 75 -19.34 11.45 -8.21
CA PRO A 75 -20.59 12.16 -8.39
C PRO A 75 -20.75 13.36 -7.45
N LEU A 76 -20.25 13.25 -6.21
CA LEU A 76 -20.27 14.37 -5.27
C LEU A 76 -19.44 15.55 -5.78
N GLY A 77 -18.28 15.30 -6.36
CA GLY A 77 -17.42 16.34 -6.95
C GLY A 77 -18.13 17.09 -8.08
N GLN A 78 -18.83 16.39 -8.96
CA GLN A 78 -19.65 17.01 -10.02
C GLN A 78 -20.78 17.86 -9.42
N LEU A 79 -21.53 17.32 -8.47
CA LEU A 79 -22.61 18.05 -7.78
C LEU A 79 -22.10 19.33 -7.09
N LEU A 80 -20.93 19.25 -6.44
CA LEU A 80 -20.32 20.40 -5.78
C LEU A 80 -19.87 21.46 -6.81
N GLN A 81 -19.34 21.02 -7.92
CA GLN A 81 -18.93 21.92 -9.02
C GLN A 81 -20.13 22.65 -9.63
N ASP A 82 -21.23 21.94 -9.86
CA ASP A 82 -22.45 22.50 -10.46
C ASP A 82 -23.16 23.50 -9.52
N ARG A 83 -23.18 23.21 -8.22
CA ARG A 83 -23.89 24.06 -7.23
C ARG A 83 -23.05 25.17 -6.62
N TYR A 84 -21.79 24.93 -6.36
CA TYR A 84 -20.90 25.83 -5.61
C TYR A 84 -19.71 26.32 -6.41
N GLY A 85 -19.55 25.82 -7.63
CA GLY A 85 -18.37 26.05 -8.44
C GLY A 85 -17.12 25.36 -7.85
N TRP A 86 -16.00 25.40 -8.58
CA TRP A 86 -14.78 24.73 -8.18
C TRP A 86 -14.20 25.23 -6.84
N ARG A 87 -14.36 26.52 -6.52
CA ARG A 87 -13.88 27.12 -5.25
C ARG A 87 -14.64 26.59 -4.03
N GLY A 88 -15.97 26.57 -4.12
CA GLY A 88 -16.81 26.01 -3.07
C GLY A 88 -16.61 24.50 -2.93
N GLY A 89 -16.40 23.80 -4.05
CA GLY A 89 -16.04 22.38 -4.06
C GLY A 89 -14.76 22.09 -3.28
N PHE A 90 -13.68 22.84 -3.52
CA PHE A 90 -12.44 22.68 -2.77
C PHE A 90 -12.57 22.97 -1.28
N LEU A 91 -13.38 23.98 -0.91
CA LEU A 91 -13.63 24.28 0.50
C LEU A 91 -14.34 23.13 1.23
N ILE A 92 -15.35 22.55 0.61
CA ILE A 92 -16.11 21.42 1.17
C ILE A 92 -15.25 20.17 1.24
N LEU A 93 -14.46 19.88 0.19
CA LEU A 93 -13.50 18.77 0.18
C LEU A 93 -12.40 18.95 1.25
N GLY A 94 -11.95 20.18 1.49
CA GLY A 94 -11.04 20.49 2.59
C GLY A 94 -11.65 20.14 3.95
N GLY A 95 -12.95 20.44 4.16
CA GLY A 95 -13.68 20.01 5.34
C GLY A 95 -13.79 18.48 5.47
N LEU A 96 -14.01 17.76 4.37
CA LEU A 96 -14.01 16.30 4.36
C LEU A 96 -12.64 15.72 4.77
N LEU A 97 -11.55 16.32 4.32
CA LEU A 97 -10.19 15.88 4.68
C LEU A 97 -9.87 16.05 6.18
N LEU A 98 -10.58 16.91 6.92
CA LEU A 98 -10.45 16.98 8.39
C LEU A 98 -10.83 15.67 9.07
N ASN A 99 -11.66 14.83 8.47
CA ASN A 99 -11.94 13.50 9.01
C ASN A 99 -10.69 12.61 9.11
N CYS A 100 -9.64 12.89 8.34
CA CYS A 100 -8.35 12.24 8.53
C CYS A 100 -7.75 12.48 9.93
N CYS A 101 -8.03 13.64 10.54
CA CYS A 101 -7.60 13.92 11.90
C CYS A 101 -8.38 13.08 12.91
N VAL A 102 -9.68 12.87 12.68
CA VAL A 102 -10.52 11.99 13.52
C VAL A 102 -10.01 10.56 13.42
N CYS A 103 -9.79 10.06 12.22
CA CYS A 103 -9.21 8.73 11.99
C CYS A 103 -7.83 8.58 12.66
N ALA A 104 -7.00 9.63 12.57
CA ALA A 104 -5.68 9.63 13.21
C ALA A 104 -5.77 9.61 14.75
N ALA A 105 -6.76 10.28 15.34
CA ALA A 105 -7.01 10.28 16.79
C ALA A 105 -7.50 8.90 17.29
N LEU A 106 -8.25 8.18 16.45
CA LEU A 106 -8.72 6.82 16.76
C LEU A 106 -7.60 5.78 16.68
N MET A 107 -6.54 6.03 15.89
CA MET A 107 -5.39 5.15 15.80
C MET A 107 -4.48 5.33 17.01
N ARG A 108 -4.64 4.47 18.02
CA ARG A 108 -3.76 4.48 19.20
C ARG A 108 -2.42 3.80 18.87
N PRO A 109 -1.27 4.42 19.22
CA PRO A 109 0.01 3.73 19.13
C PRO A 109 -0.02 2.49 20.04
N LEU A 110 0.47 1.35 19.52
CA LEU A 110 0.70 0.17 20.35
C LEU A 110 1.69 0.57 21.44
N ARG A 111 1.24 0.60 22.70
CA ARG A 111 2.16 0.65 23.84
C ARG A 111 2.93 -0.66 23.83
N ALA A 112 4.24 -0.58 23.69
CA ALA A 112 5.08 -1.69 24.14
C ALA A 112 4.72 -1.99 25.60
N PRO A 113 4.62 -3.27 26.02
CA PRO A 113 4.53 -3.61 27.43
C PRO A 113 5.64 -2.83 28.13
N GLY A 114 5.26 -2.06 29.17
CA GLY A 114 6.18 -1.12 29.81
C GLY A 114 7.48 -1.82 30.21
N PRO A 115 8.64 -1.25 29.94
CA PRO A 115 9.88 -1.78 30.49
C PRO A 115 9.79 -1.65 32.01
N ALA A 116 10.21 -2.71 32.70
CA ALA A 116 10.64 -2.61 34.09
C ALA A 116 11.62 -1.42 34.23
N PRO A 117 11.64 -0.71 35.39
CA PRO A 117 12.48 0.46 35.57
C PRO A 117 13.97 0.06 35.59
N GLY A 118 14.54 0.03 34.39
CA GLY A 118 15.97 -0.15 34.16
C GLY A 118 16.46 0.88 33.15
N PRO A 119 17.75 1.25 33.13
CA PRO A 119 18.26 2.22 32.15
C PRO A 119 17.96 1.72 30.75
N ALA A 120 17.22 2.55 30.00
CA ALA A 120 16.79 2.26 28.63
C ALA A 120 18.00 1.84 27.79
N PRO A 121 17.98 0.67 27.12
CA PRO A 121 19.03 0.33 26.17
C PRO A 121 19.10 1.45 25.14
N GLN A 122 20.26 2.06 24.98
CA GLN A 122 20.51 3.06 23.94
C GLN A 122 20.26 2.38 22.58
N GLN A 123 19.06 2.55 22.04
CA GLN A 123 18.76 2.12 20.67
C GLN A 123 19.64 2.95 19.75
N PRO A 124 20.40 2.33 18.84
CA PRO A 124 21.20 3.08 17.88
C PRO A 124 20.29 4.05 17.13
N PRO A 125 20.77 5.27 16.80
CA PRO A 125 19.96 6.30 16.16
C PRO A 125 19.29 5.71 14.91
N ARG A 126 17.97 5.64 14.93
CA ARG A 126 17.20 5.20 13.76
C ARG A 126 17.52 6.15 12.60
N ARG A 127 18.26 5.65 11.62
CA ARG A 127 18.49 6.39 10.39
C ARG A 127 17.13 6.65 9.74
N LEU A 128 16.80 7.92 9.48
CA LEU A 128 15.53 8.35 8.86
C LEU A 128 15.31 7.68 7.50
N LEU A 129 16.36 7.36 6.76
CA LEU A 129 16.37 6.63 5.50
C LEU A 129 17.43 5.52 5.59
N ASP A 130 16.97 4.29 5.54
CA ASP A 130 17.86 3.14 5.47
C ASP A 130 18.02 2.70 4.00
N LEU A 131 19.04 3.27 3.33
CA LEU A 131 19.38 2.90 1.96
C LEU A 131 19.98 1.49 1.86
N SER A 132 20.25 0.82 2.99
CA SER A 132 20.74 -0.56 2.99
C SER A 132 19.74 -1.55 2.38
N VAL A 133 18.49 -1.13 2.23
CA VAL A 133 17.43 -1.91 1.56
C VAL A 133 17.79 -2.19 0.09
N PHE A 134 18.50 -1.26 -0.58
CA PHE A 134 18.98 -1.47 -1.97
C PHE A 134 20.06 -2.56 -2.10
N ARG A 135 20.66 -3.00 -1.00
CA ARG A 135 21.59 -4.16 -1.01
C ARG A 135 20.84 -5.48 -1.06
N ASP A 136 19.55 -5.49 -0.74
CA ASP A 136 18.72 -6.69 -0.90
C ASP A 136 18.29 -6.83 -2.36
N ARG A 137 18.80 -7.87 -3.01
CA ARG A 137 18.48 -8.17 -4.42
C ARG A 137 16.99 -8.37 -4.64
N GLY A 138 16.28 -8.95 -3.66
CA GLY A 138 14.84 -9.14 -3.74
C GLY A 138 14.10 -7.81 -3.80
N PHE A 139 14.52 -6.85 -2.97
CA PHE A 139 13.95 -5.51 -2.98
C PHE A 139 14.19 -4.77 -4.31
N VAL A 140 15.42 -4.83 -4.85
CA VAL A 140 15.75 -4.17 -6.13
C VAL A 140 14.89 -4.71 -7.26
N ILE A 141 14.77 -6.05 -7.37
CA ILE A 141 13.94 -6.70 -8.39
C ILE A 141 12.48 -6.26 -8.24
N TYR A 142 11.96 -6.27 -7.01
CA TYR A 142 10.60 -5.82 -6.74
C TYR A 142 10.40 -4.35 -7.12
N ALA A 143 11.31 -3.47 -6.73
CA ALA A 143 11.23 -2.03 -6.99
C ALA A 143 11.26 -1.71 -8.50
N VAL A 144 12.11 -2.41 -9.26
CA VAL A 144 12.16 -2.29 -10.71
C VAL A 144 10.86 -2.80 -11.34
N ALA A 145 10.39 -3.99 -10.94
CA ALA A 145 9.13 -4.54 -11.44
C ALA A 145 7.95 -3.61 -11.11
N ALA A 146 7.82 -3.13 -9.87
CA ALA A 146 6.76 -2.23 -9.46
C ALA A 146 6.79 -0.89 -10.23
N SER A 147 7.98 -0.35 -10.49
CA SER A 147 8.12 0.88 -11.29
C SER A 147 7.67 0.69 -12.74
N ILE A 148 8.05 -0.41 -13.38
CA ILE A 148 7.60 -0.74 -14.74
C ILE A 148 6.08 -1.00 -14.76
N MET A 149 5.55 -1.73 -13.76
CA MET A 149 4.12 -1.98 -13.63
C MET A 149 3.32 -0.68 -13.59
N VAL A 150 3.75 0.27 -12.78
CA VAL A 150 3.02 1.52 -12.56
C VAL A 150 3.02 2.42 -13.81
N LEU A 151 4.04 2.33 -14.68
CA LEU A 151 4.03 3.03 -15.97
C LEU A 151 2.78 2.70 -16.79
N GLY A 152 2.40 1.41 -16.87
CA GLY A 152 1.24 0.96 -17.62
C GLY A 152 -0.06 0.95 -16.82
N LEU A 153 -0.01 0.59 -15.54
CA LEU A 153 -1.18 0.29 -14.71
C LEU A 153 -2.21 1.42 -14.62
N PHE A 154 -1.76 2.68 -14.60
CA PHE A 154 -2.64 3.86 -14.50
C PHE A 154 -3.11 4.40 -15.84
N VAL A 155 -2.57 3.90 -16.96
CA VAL A 155 -2.92 4.38 -18.30
C VAL A 155 -4.36 4.02 -18.67
N PRO A 156 -4.84 2.77 -18.57
CA PRO A 156 -6.19 2.40 -18.95
C PRO A 156 -7.30 3.17 -18.20
N PRO A 157 -7.26 3.35 -16.88
CA PRO A 157 -8.27 4.15 -16.17
C PRO A 157 -8.34 5.60 -16.61
N VAL A 158 -7.21 6.18 -17.06
CA VAL A 158 -7.16 7.56 -17.55
C VAL A 158 -7.79 7.69 -18.95
N PHE A 159 -7.53 6.73 -19.82
CA PHE A 159 -7.90 6.83 -21.23
C PHE A 159 -9.18 6.09 -21.61
N VAL A 160 -9.73 5.19 -20.78
CA VAL A 160 -10.91 4.36 -21.12
C VAL A 160 -12.15 5.20 -21.45
N VAL A 161 -12.38 6.30 -20.73
CA VAL A 161 -13.52 7.19 -20.99
C VAL A 161 -13.38 7.90 -22.33
N SER A 162 -12.16 8.41 -22.61
CA SER A 162 -11.86 9.08 -23.87
C SER A 162 -11.93 8.10 -25.06
N TYR A 163 -11.48 6.85 -24.85
CA TYR A 163 -11.59 5.80 -25.84
C TYR A 163 -13.06 5.44 -26.16
N ALA A 164 -13.90 5.34 -25.12
CA ALA A 164 -15.33 5.11 -25.31
C ALA A 164 -16.00 6.24 -26.10
N LYS A 165 -15.63 7.50 -25.84
CA LYS A 165 -16.14 8.66 -26.60
C LYS A 165 -15.67 8.63 -28.04
N ASP A 166 -14.44 8.22 -28.31
CA ASP A 166 -13.91 8.05 -29.67
C ASP A 166 -14.70 6.99 -30.47
N LEU A 167 -15.18 5.95 -29.77
CA LEU A 167 -16.08 4.94 -30.35
C LEU A 167 -17.55 5.43 -30.54
N GLY A 168 -17.84 6.70 -30.23
CA GLY A 168 -19.17 7.30 -30.36
C GLY A 168 -20.11 6.99 -29.19
N VAL A 169 -19.61 6.53 -28.05
CA VAL A 169 -20.42 6.26 -26.86
C VAL A 169 -20.83 7.59 -26.20
N PRO A 170 -22.10 7.77 -25.78
CA PRO A 170 -22.54 8.96 -25.05
C PRO A 170 -21.80 9.19 -23.75
N ASP A 171 -21.58 10.46 -23.35
CA ASP A 171 -20.80 10.87 -22.19
C ASP A 171 -21.20 10.17 -20.90
N GLY A 172 -22.50 10.01 -20.65
CA GLY A 172 -23.00 9.32 -19.46
C GLY A 172 -22.64 7.85 -19.40
N GLN A 173 -22.69 7.15 -20.52
CA GLN A 173 -22.30 5.74 -20.60
C GLN A 173 -20.77 5.57 -20.54
N ALA A 174 -20.02 6.49 -21.16
CA ALA A 174 -18.56 6.47 -21.07
C ALA A 174 -18.07 6.67 -19.62
N ALA A 175 -18.68 7.62 -18.90
CA ALA A 175 -18.37 7.83 -17.47
C ALA A 175 -18.75 6.62 -16.59
N PHE A 176 -19.82 5.89 -16.94
CA PHE A 176 -20.27 4.71 -16.23
C PHE A 176 -19.23 3.57 -16.24
N LEU A 177 -18.36 3.50 -17.25
CA LEU A 177 -17.26 2.53 -17.30
C LEU A 177 -16.34 2.62 -16.06
N LEU A 178 -16.02 3.83 -15.61
CA LEU A 178 -15.21 4.01 -14.38
C LEU A 178 -15.97 3.56 -13.12
N THR A 179 -17.29 3.73 -13.12
CA THR A 179 -18.13 3.23 -12.01
C THR A 179 -18.14 1.72 -11.98
N VAL A 180 -18.25 1.05 -13.13
CA VAL A 180 -18.14 -0.42 -13.23
C VAL A 180 -16.78 -0.90 -12.72
N LEU A 181 -15.69 -0.27 -13.19
CA LEU A 181 -14.33 -0.58 -12.77
C LEU A 181 -14.19 -0.44 -11.24
N GLY A 182 -14.59 0.71 -10.69
CA GLY A 182 -14.51 0.96 -9.25
C GLY A 182 -15.39 0.02 -8.43
N PHE A 183 -16.59 -0.31 -8.91
CA PHE A 183 -17.49 -1.25 -8.24
C PHE A 183 -16.89 -2.66 -8.14
N ILE A 184 -16.30 -3.15 -9.22
CA ILE A 184 -15.62 -4.45 -9.23
C ILE A 184 -14.39 -4.43 -8.32
N ASP A 185 -13.62 -3.33 -8.32
CA ASP A 185 -12.43 -3.16 -7.49
C ASP A 185 -12.75 -3.21 -5.98
N ILE A 186 -13.93 -2.72 -5.56
CA ILE A 186 -14.39 -2.80 -4.16
C ILE A 186 -14.42 -4.25 -3.64
N PHE A 187 -14.84 -5.20 -4.47
CA PHE A 187 -14.91 -6.61 -4.10
C PHE A 187 -13.61 -7.36 -4.38
N ALA A 188 -12.89 -6.98 -5.42
CA ALA A 188 -11.66 -7.63 -5.82
C ALA A 188 -10.56 -7.51 -4.76
N ARG A 189 -10.40 -6.36 -4.13
CA ARG A 189 -9.36 -6.11 -3.10
C ARG A 189 -9.54 -6.96 -1.85
N PRO A 190 -10.70 -7.00 -1.17
CA PRO A 190 -10.90 -7.87 -0.02
C PRO A 190 -10.77 -9.36 -0.38
N THR A 191 -11.29 -9.76 -1.55
CA THR A 191 -11.21 -11.14 -2.02
C THR A 191 -9.75 -11.57 -2.24
N ALA A 192 -8.93 -10.74 -2.89
CA ALA A 192 -7.50 -11.00 -3.06
C ALA A 192 -6.78 -11.08 -1.71
N GLY A 193 -7.08 -10.17 -0.79
CA GLY A 193 -6.53 -10.20 0.57
C GLY A 193 -6.93 -11.44 1.36
N PHE A 194 -8.18 -11.90 1.20
CA PHE A 194 -8.66 -13.15 1.81
C PHE A 194 -7.93 -14.38 1.24
N ILE A 195 -7.82 -14.50 -0.09
CA ILE A 195 -7.14 -15.61 -0.76
C ILE A 195 -5.67 -15.68 -0.30
N THR A 196 -4.97 -14.54 -0.27
CA THR A 196 -3.56 -14.47 0.17
C THR A 196 -3.41 -14.75 1.66
N GLY A 197 -4.44 -14.48 2.45
CA GLY A 197 -4.49 -14.80 3.88
C GLY A 197 -4.58 -16.29 4.19
N LEU A 198 -4.93 -17.15 3.23
CA LEU A 198 -4.96 -18.59 3.39
C LEU A 198 -3.53 -19.13 3.61
N GLU A 199 -3.36 -20.00 4.62
CA GLU A 199 -2.05 -20.56 4.98
C GLU A 199 -1.34 -21.26 3.83
N LYS A 200 -2.11 -21.91 2.95
CA LYS A 200 -1.59 -22.61 1.76
C LYS A 200 -1.10 -21.65 0.66
N VAL A 201 -1.70 -20.49 0.54
CA VAL A 201 -1.43 -19.50 -0.53
C VAL A 201 -0.35 -18.50 -0.12
N ARG A 202 -0.28 -18.19 1.16
CA ARG A 202 0.64 -17.17 1.72
C ARG A 202 2.11 -17.34 1.29
N PRO A 203 2.70 -18.55 1.26
CA PRO A 203 4.08 -18.75 0.79
C PRO A 203 4.28 -18.40 -0.70
N TYR A 204 3.20 -18.42 -1.47
CA TYR A 204 3.19 -18.17 -2.91
C TYR A 204 2.70 -16.77 -3.28
N SER A 205 2.65 -15.83 -2.31
CA SER A 205 2.14 -14.46 -2.51
C SER A 205 2.84 -13.72 -3.66
N VAL A 206 4.16 -13.90 -3.83
CA VAL A 206 4.93 -13.30 -4.92
C VAL A 206 4.47 -13.81 -6.30
N TYR A 207 4.20 -15.11 -6.41
CA TYR A 207 3.68 -15.70 -7.65
C TYR A 207 2.24 -15.26 -7.93
N LEU A 208 1.41 -15.15 -6.88
CA LEU A 208 0.04 -14.65 -7.03
C LEU A 208 0.05 -13.19 -7.49
N PHE A 209 0.95 -12.37 -6.98
CA PHE A 209 1.11 -10.99 -7.41
C PHE A 209 1.61 -10.90 -8.86
N SER A 210 2.59 -11.71 -9.23
CA SER A 210 3.06 -11.79 -10.62
C SER A 210 1.95 -12.25 -11.57
N PHE A 211 1.12 -13.22 -11.15
CA PHE A 211 -0.05 -13.64 -11.91
C PHE A 211 -1.08 -12.51 -12.06
N SER A 212 -1.30 -11.73 -11.00
CA SER A 212 -2.21 -10.57 -11.06
C SER A 212 -1.74 -9.51 -12.05
N MET A 213 -0.44 -9.24 -12.09
CA MET A 213 0.16 -8.35 -13.09
C MET A 213 0.06 -8.92 -14.50
N PHE A 214 0.35 -10.22 -14.66
CA PHE A 214 0.19 -10.89 -15.96
C PHE A 214 -1.25 -10.80 -16.45
N PHE A 215 -2.21 -11.10 -15.59
CA PHE A 215 -3.64 -11.03 -15.91
C PHE A 215 -4.07 -9.59 -16.25
N ASN A 216 -3.55 -8.59 -15.54
CA ASN A 216 -3.83 -7.18 -15.84
C ASN A 216 -3.27 -6.77 -17.21
N GLY A 217 -2.02 -7.04 -17.49
CA GLY A 217 -1.42 -6.73 -18.79
C GLY A 217 -2.08 -7.48 -19.97
N PHE A 218 -2.50 -8.74 -19.76
CA PHE A 218 -3.26 -9.48 -20.75
C PHE A 218 -4.66 -8.85 -20.98
N THR A 219 -5.30 -8.39 -19.92
CA THR A 219 -6.59 -7.68 -20.02
C THR A 219 -6.45 -6.38 -20.82
N ASP A 220 -5.36 -5.64 -20.63
CA ASP A 220 -5.08 -4.41 -21.40
C ASP A 220 -4.90 -4.70 -22.89
N LEU A 221 -4.16 -5.77 -23.23
CA LEU A 221 -4.00 -6.19 -24.62
C LEU A 221 -5.33 -6.60 -25.25
N THR A 222 -6.19 -7.33 -24.53
CA THR A 222 -7.52 -7.69 -25.02
C THR A 222 -8.44 -6.47 -25.09
N GLY A 223 -8.31 -5.52 -24.15
CA GLY A 223 -9.04 -4.25 -24.17
C GLY A 223 -8.75 -3.38 -25.39
N SER A 224 -7.53 -3.49 -25.94
CA SER A 224 -7.18 -2.78 -27.18
C SER A 224 -7.99 -3.23 -28.40
N THR A 225 -8.57 -4.42 -28.37
CA THR A 225 -9.41 -4.97 -29.45
C THR A 225 -10.89 -4.63 -29.32
N ALA A 226 -11.29 -3.95 -28.23
CA ALA A 226 -12.69 -3.56 -28.03
C ALA A 226 -13.13 -2.55 -29.09
N SER A 227 -14.19 -2.90 -29.82
CA SER A 227 -14.75 -2.08 -30.90
C SER A 227 -16.11 -1.48 -30.56
N ASP A 228 -16.70 -1.90 -29.45
CA ASP A 228 -18.02 -1.48 -29.02
C ASP A 228 -18.09 -1.25 -27.51
N TYR A 229 -19.18 -0.65 -27.04
CA TYR A 229 -19.41 -0.39 -25.61
C TYR A 229 -19.43 -1.66 -24.78
N GLY A 230 -20.03 -2.75 -25.28
CA GLY A 230 -20.07 -4.03 -24.58
C GLY A 230 -18.68 -4.60 -24.33
N GLY A 231 -17.79 -4.53 -25.31
CA GLY A 231 -16.38 -4.91 -25.20
C GLY A 231 -15.64 -4.10 -24.12
N LEU A 232 -15.90 -2.78 -24.06
CA LEU A 232 -15.30 -1.93 -23.01
C LEU A 232 -15.84 -2.22 -21.62
N VAL A 233 -17.12 -2.58 -21.48
CA VAL A 233 -17.69 -3.01 -20.17
C VAL A 233 -17.03 -4.31 -19.71
N VAL A 234 -16.89 -5.29 -20.58
CA VAL A 234 -16.20 -6.56 -20.27
C VAL A 234 -14.75 -6.30 -19.91
N PHE A 235 -14.06 -5.44 -20.65
CA PHE A 235 -12.71 -4.99 -20.31
C PHE A 235 -12.65 -4.41 -18.90
N CYS A 236 -13.54 -3.46 -18.56
CA CYS A 236 -13.57 -2.81 -17.24
C CYS A 236 -13.81 -3.81 -16.09
N ILE A 237 -14.60 -4.87 -16.32
CA ILE A 237 -14.84 -5.92 -15.32
C ILE A 237 -13.54 -6.68 -15.05
N PHE A 238 -12.89 -7.21 -16.08
CA PHE A 238 -11.65 -7.99 -15.91
C PHE A 238 -10.48 -7.12 -15.44
N PHE A 239 -10.39 -5.90 -15.95
CA PHE A 239 -9.40 -4.92 -15.49
C PHE A 239 -9.61 -4.58 -14.01
N GLY A 240 -10.85 -4.33 -13.56
CA GLY A 240 -11.16 -4.05 -12.16
C GLY A 240 -10.77 -5.21 -11.23
N ILE A 241 -10.98 -6.46 -11.64
CA ILE A 241 -10.55 -7.64 -10.87
C ILE A 241 -9.02 -7.65 -10.74
N SER A 242 -8.30 -7.57 -11.86
CA SER A 242 -6.84 -7.65 -11.87
C SER A 242 -6.19 -6.45 -11.17
N TYR A 243 -6.71 -5.25 -11.39
CA TYR A 243 -6.27 -4.01 -10.75
C TYR A 243 -6.45 -4.07 -9.22
N GLY A 244 -7.59 -4.58 -8.77
CA GLY A 244 -7.87 -4.79 -7.35
C GLY A 244 -6.93 -5.82 -6.71
N MET A 245 -6.63 -6.92 -7.41
CA MET A 245 -5.66 -7.90 -6.95
C MET A 245 -4.27 -7.29 -6.81
N VAL A 246 -3.80 -6.54 -7.79
CA VAL A 246 -2.50 -5.84 -7.76
C VAL A 246 -2.45 -4.88 -6.57
N GLY A 247 -3.47 -4.02 -6.41
CA GLY A 247 -3.53 -3.04 -5.34
C GLY A 247 -3.58 -3.63 -3.92
N ALA A 248 -4.21 -4.80 -3.76
CA ALA A 248 -4.28 -5.50 -2.46
C ALA A 248 -2.98 -6.23 -2.10
N LEU A 249 -2.28 -6.79 -3.10
CA LEU A 249 -1.14 -7.66 -2.89
C LEU A 249 0.20 -6.92 -2.83
N GLN A 250 0.29 -5.74 -3.42
CA GLN A 250 1.53 -4.97 -3.60
C GLN A 250 2.31 -4.81 -2.29
N PHE A 251 1.68 -4.33 -1.24
CA PHE A 251 2.36 -4.06 0.03
C PHE A 251 2.63 -5.32 0.85
N GLU A 252 1.77 -6.33 0.72
CA GLU A 252 1.99 -7.62 1.38
C GLU A 252 3.20 -8.34 0.80
N VAL A 253 3.35 -8.33 -0.52
CA VAL A 253 4.51 -8.92 -1.20
C VAL A 253 5.79 -8.17 -0.88
N LEU A 254 5.76 -6.84 -0.84
CA LEU A 254 6.90 -6.04 -0.41
C LEU A 254 7.35 -6.43 1.00
N MET A 255 6.39 -6.59 1.93
CA MET A 255 6.70 -7.02 3.30
C MET A 255 7.24 -8.44 3.35
N ALA A 256 6.74 -9.36 2.53
CA ALA A 256 7.23 -10.73 2.46
C ALA A 256 8.69 -10.79 1.97
N ILE A 257 9.10 -9.89 1.07
CA ILE A 257 10.46 -9.83 0.53
C ILE A 257 11.44 -9.17 1.52
N VAL A 258 11.08 -8.01 2.08
CA VAL A 258 12.01 -7.16 2.86
C VAL A 258 12.00 -7.49 4.36
N GLY A 259 10.91 -8.08 4.86
CA GLY A 259 10.69 -8.34 6.28
C GLY A 259 10.20 -7.10 7.05
N THR A 260 9.74 -7.34 8.29
CA THR A 260 9.05 -6.31 9.10
C THR A 260 9.96 -5.16 9.55
N GLN A 261 11.25 -5.41 9.75
CA GLN A 261 12.19 -4.41 10.28
C GLN A 261 12.50 -3.30 9.28
N LYS A 262 12.68 -3.66 8.00
CA LYS A 262 13.04 -2.73 6.92
C LYS A 262 11.84 -2.21 6.12
N PHE A 263 10.65 -2.70 6.43
CA PHE A 263 9.42 -2.39 5.67
C PHE A 263 9.13 -0.88 5.58
N SER A 264 9.31 -0.14 6.68
CA SER A 264 9.03 1.30 6.71
C SER A 264 9.89 2.11 5.72
N SER A 265 11.16 1.75 5.58
CA SER A 265 12.07 2.40 4.62
C SER A 265 11.82 1.90 3.20
N ALA A 266 11.55 0.60 3.06
CA ALA A 266 11.26 -0.02 1.77
C ALA A 266 10.01 0.56 1.10
N ILE A 267 8.92 0.71 1.85
CA ILE A 267 7.67 1.27 1.32
C ILE A 267 7.85 2.72 0.86
N GLY A 268 8.59 3.54 1.62
CA GLY A 268 8.85 4.92 1.22
C GLY A 268 9.66 5.01 -0.06
N LEU A 269 10.68 4.17 -0.22
CA LEU A 269 11.53 4.13 -1.41
C LEU A 269 10.78 3.61 -2.65
N VAL A 270 9.97 2.56 -2.49
CA VAL A 270 9.13 2.04 -3.59
C VAL A 270 8.12 3.09 -4.04
N LEU A 271 7.39 3.72 -3.11
CA LEU A 271 6.42 4.75 -3.43
C LEU A 271 7.06 5.97 -4.12
N LEU A 272 8.31 6.31 -3.77
CA LEU A 272 9.06 7.36 -4.45
C LEU A 272 9.36 7.00 -5.91
N LEU A 273 9.80 5.77 -6.15
CA LEU A 273 10.07 5.28 -7.52
C LEU A 273 8.77 5.17 -8.34
N GLU A 274 7.72 4.67 -7.73
CA GLU A 274 6.39 4.59 -8.36
C GLU A 274 5.82 5.97 -8.69
N ALA A 275 6.04 6.98 -7.83
CA ALA A 275 5.63 8.36 -8.10
C ALA A 275 6.27 8.91 -9.38
N VAL A 276 7.56 8.64 -9.60
CA VAL A 276 8.25 9.00 -10.85
C VAL A 276 7.61 8.28 -12.04
N ALA A 277 7.31 6.98 -11.89
CA ALA A 277 6.68 6.19 -12.94
C ALA A 277 5.25 6.69 -13.28
N VAL A 278 4.45 7.05 -12.27
CA VAL A 278 3.12 7.66 -12.49
C VAL A 278 3.20 8.98 -13.24
N LEU A 279 4.23 9.79 -12.98
CA LEU A 279 4.44 11.06 -13.69
C LEU A 279 4.81 10.86 -15.16
N ILE A 280 5.40 9.73 -15.52
CA ILE A 280 5.85 9.41 -16.88
C ILE A 280 4.79 8.64 -17.68
N GLY A 281 4.11 7.67 -17.04
CA GLY A 281 3.21 6.72 -17.70
C GLY A 281 2.08 7.39 -18.49
N PRO A 282 1.09 8.02 -17.85
CA PRO A 282 -0.03 8.64 -18.55
C PRO A 282 0.39 9.72 -19.57
N PRO A 283 1.37 10.61 -19.32
CA PRO A 283 1.84 11.55 -20.34
C PRO A 283 2.50 10.87 -21.53
N SER A 284 3.21 9.75 -21.35
CA SER A 284 3.77 8.98 -22.49
C SER A 284 2.69 8.37 -23.34
N GLY A 285 1.64 7.81 -22.73
CA GLY A 285 0.43 7.35 -23.39
C GLY A 285 -0.28 8.49 -24.16
N GLY A 286 -0.38 9.68 -23.55
CA GLY A 286 -0.95 10.85 -24.20
C GLY A 286 -0.15 11.31 -25.43
N LYS A 287 1.19 11.38 -25.33
CA LYS A 287 2.04 11.68 -26.50
C LYS A 287 1.92 10.65 -27.62
N LEU A 288 1.83 9.37 -27.26
CA LEU A 288 1.60 8.31 -28.23
C LEU A 288 0.25 8.48 -28.93
N LEU A 289 -0.79 8.83 -28.18
CA LEU A 289 -2.12 9.12 -28.72
C LEU A 289 -2.10 10.32 -29.66
N ASP A 290 -1.44 11.42 -29.25
CA ASP A 290 -1.31 12.63 -30.07
C ASP A 290 -0.57 12.39 -31.40
N ALA A 291 0.41 11.46 -31.39
CA ALA A 291 1.19 11.13 -32.56
C ALA A 291 0.49 10.14 -33.50
N THR A 292 -0.31 9.22 -32.95
CA THR A 292 -0.90 8.12 -33.73
C THR A 292 -2.41 8.29 -33.97
N HIS A 293 -3.09 9.06 -33.12
CA HIS A 293 -4.55 9.20 -33.08
C HIS A 293 -5.30 7.87 -32.92
N VAL A 294 -4.64 6.85 -32.32
CA VAL A 294 -5.16 5.49 -32.17
C VAL A 294 -5.06 5.04 -30.72
N TYR A 295 -6.20 4.92 -30.04
CA TYR A 295 -6.25 4.49 -28.62
C TYR A 295 -5.72 3.07 -28.39
N GLN A 296 -5.89 2.17 -29.37
CA GLN A 296 -5.42 0.78 -29.27
C GLN A 296 -3.93 0.69 -28.94
N TYR A 297 -3.10 1.56 -29.53
CA TYR A 297 -1.66 1.57 -29.28
C TYR A 297 -1.31 1.96 -27.83
N VAL A 298 -2.13 2.83 -27.22
CA VAL A 298 -1.95 3.24 -25.82
C VAL A 298 -2.22 2.07 -24.89
N PHE A 299 -3.27 1.29 -25.14
CA PHE A 299 -3.61 0.10 -24.36
C PHE A 299 -2.60 -1.04 -24.58
N VAL A 300 -2.12 -1.22 -25.81
CA VAL A 300 -1.05 -2.20 -26.13
C VAL A 300 0.24 -1.85 -25.39
N LEU A 301 0.63 -0.56 -25.40
CA LEU A 301 1.82 -0.11 -24.64
C LEU A 301 1.68 -0.40 -23.15
N ALA A 302 0.55 0.00 -22.56
CA ALA A 302 0.26 -0.22 -21.14
C ALA A 302 0.29 -1.73 -20.80
N GLY A 303 -0.37 -2.56 -21.59
CA GLY A 303 -0.36 -4.01 -21.40
C GLY A 303 1.01 -4.63 -21.54
N ALA A 304 1.82 -4.19 -22.50
CA ALA A 304 3.19 -4.66 -22.68
C ALA A 304 4.09 -4.30 -21.49
N GLU A 305 3.97 -3.09 -20.94
CA GLU A 305 4.72 -2.65 -19.76
C GLU A 305 4.37 -3.50 -18.54
N VAL A 306 3.09 -3.75 -18.27
CA VAL A 306 2.65 -4.56 -17.13
C VAL A 306 3.06 -6.03 -17.31
N LEU A 307 2.98 -6.59 -18.51
CA LEU A 307 3.46 -7.95 -18.80
C LEU A 307 4.97 -8.06 -18.61
N ALA A 308 5.75 -7.09 -19.08
CA ALA A 308 7.20 -7.04 -18.89
C ALA A 308 7.52 -7.00 -17.37
N SER A 309 6.80 -6.21 -16.59
CA SER A 309 6.94 -6.16 -15.13
C SER A 309 6.68 -7.53 -14.48
N SER A 310 5.60 -8.22 -14.90
CA SER A 310 5.29 -9.57 -14.41
C SER A 310 6.44 -10.55 -14.70
N LEU A 311 6.99 -10.54 -15.91
CA LEU A 311 8.12 -11.38 -16.29
C LEU A 311 9.37 -11.06 -15.45
N VAL A 312 9.70 -9.78 -15.27
CA VAL A 312 10.84 -9.36 -14.44
C VAL A 312 10.71 -9.91 -13.02
N LEU A 313 9.51 -9.84 -12.44
CA LEU A 313 9.28 -10.32 -11.06
C LEU A 313 9.36 -11.86 -10.99
N VAL A 314 8.76 -12.58 -11.94
CA VAL A 314 8.82 -14.07 -11.97
C VAL A 314 10.25 -14.56 -12.14
N LEU A 315 10.97 -14.04 -13.13
CA LEU A 315 12.35 -14.43 -13.39
C LEU A 315 13.26 -14.04 -12.22
N GLY A 316 13.10 -12.83 -11.69
CA GLY A 316 13.86 -12.37 -10.53
C GLY A 316 13.60 -13.23 -9.29
N ASN A 317 12.35 -13.62 -9.05
CA ASN A 317 12.01 -14.52 -7.96
C ASN A 317 12.63 -15.91 -8.15
N PHE A 318 12.57 -16.44 -9.35
CA PHE A 318 13.11 -17.76 -9.65
C PHE A 318 14.64 -17.82 -9.51
N PHE A 319 15.37 -16.81 -10.02
CA PHE A 319 16.84 -16.83 -10.04
C PHE A 319 17.47 -16.28 -8.75
N CYS A 320 16.86 -15.32 -8.08
CA CYS A 320 17.49 -14.56 -7.00
C CYS A 320 16.85 -14.75 -5.63
N ILE A 321 15.53 -14.88 -5.54
CA ILE A 321 14.81 -14.89 -4.24
C ILE A 321 14.69 -16.33 -3.71
N ARG A 322 14.43 -17.31 -4.57
CA ARG A 322 14.26 -18.73 -4.19
C ARG A 322 15.54 -19.38 -3.59
N LYS A 323 16.69 -18.72 -3.66
CA LYS A 323 17.94 -19.19 -3.04
C LYS A 323 18.09 -18.85 -1.56
N ARG A 324 17.12 -18.23 -0.90
CA ARG A 324 17.10 -18.19 0.58
C ARG A 324 16.74 -19.58 1.07
N PRO A 325 17.62 -20.30 1.79
CA PRO A 325 17.31 -21.63 2.28
C PRO A 325 16.09 -21.54 3.22
N GLU A 326 15.14 -22.44 3.04
CA GLU A 326 14.01 -22.63 3.99
C GLU A 326 14.51 -22.79 5.45
N ALA A 327 15.73 -23.27 5.63
CA ALA A 327 16.44 -23.35 6.90
C ALA A 327 16.57 -21.99 7.63
N ALA A 328 16.76 -20.87 6.93
CA ALA A 328 16.87 -19.55 7.57
C ALA A 328 15.53 -19.00 8.04
N VAL A 329 14.44 -19.31 7.35
CA VAL A 329 13.08 -18.95 7.75
C VAL A 329 12.59 -19.83 8.90
N GLU A 330 12.99 -21.10 8.90
CA GLU A 330 12.67 -22.06 9.95
C GLU A 330 13.49 -21.82 11.22
N GLU A 331 14.72 -21.34 11.09
CA GLU A 331 15.56 -20.91 12.21
C GLU A 331 15.04 -19.61 12.84
N GLU A 332 14.51 -18.68 12.04
CA GLU A 332 13.86 -17.45 12.54
C GLU A 332 12.49 -17.75 13.18
N ARG A 333 11.79 -18.79 12.71
CA ARG A 333 10.55 -19.31 13.32
C ARG A 333 10.80 -20.09 14.63
N ARG A 334 11.95 -20.76 14.75
CA ARG A 334 12.36 -21.50 15.96
C ARG A 334 12.98 -20.62 17.03
N LYS A 335 13.41 -19.40 16.69
CA LYS A 335 13.86 -18.44 17.71
C LYS A 335 12.64 -18.01 18.51
N PRO A 336 12.58 -18.34 19.81
CA PRO A 336 11.50 -17.86 20.67
C PRO A 336 11.45 -16.34 20.60
N PRO A 337 10.25 -15.72 20.74
CA PRO A 337 10.13 -14.27 20.81
C PRO A 337 11.14 -13.71 21.81
N ALA A 338 11.68 -12.54 21.53
CA ALA A 338 12.72 -11.92 22.36
C ALA A 338 12.31 -11.82 23.85
N ASP A 339 11.00 -11.75 24.13
CA ASP A 339 10.43 -11.76 25.49
C ASP A 339 10.65 -13.09 26.24
N VAL A 340 10.60 -14.23 25.55
CA VAL A 340 10.81 -15.55 26.19
C VAL A 340 12.30 -15.79 26.50
N ARG A 341 13.22 -15.14 25.75
CA ARG A 341 14.67 -15.21 26.03
C ARG A 341 15.08 -14.32 27.20
N ALA A 342 14.39 -13.22 27.43
CA ALA A 342 14.62 -12.40 28.63
C ALA A 342 14.19 -13.15 29.90
N ASP A 343 13.01 -13.76 29.86
CA ASP A 343 12.43 -14.51 30.98
C ASP A 343 13.24 -15.76 31.31
N SER A 344 13.74 -16.49 30.29
CA SER A 344 14.62 -17.66 30.56
C SER A 344 15.99 -17.30 31.12
N ARG A 345 16.55 -16.14 30.78
CA ARG A 345 17.81 -15.66 31.34
C ARG A 345 17.63 -15.14 32.77
N GLU A 346 16.50 -14.51 33.09
CA GLU A 346 16.19 -14.10 34.47
C GLU A 346 15.97 -15.32 35.38
N VAL A 347 15.24 -16.33 34.87
CA VAL A 347 15.04 -17.59 35.61
C VAL A 347 16.37 -18.32 35.83
N GLU A 348 17.27 -18.35 34.84
CA GLU A 348 18.61 -18.97 35.00
C GLU A 348 19.52 -18.17 35.92
N HIS A 349 19.38 -16.84 35.96
CA HIS A 349 20.11 -15.98 36.91
C HIS A 349 19.55 -16.10 38.33
N PHE A 350 18.25 -16.28 38.51
CA PHE A 350 17.61 -16.54 39.79
C PHE A 350 18.01 -17.91 40.34
N LEU A 351 18.08 -18.95 39.51
CA LEU A 351 18.47 -20.29 39.91
C LEU A 351 19.97 -20.40 40.22
N LYS A 352 20.81 -19.51 39.70
CA LYS A 352 22.25 -19.41 40.04
C LYS A 352 22.56 -18.49 41.21
N ALA A 353 21.58 -17.72 41.70
CA ALA A 353 21.76 -16.71 42.75
C ALA A 353 21.25 -17.18 44.13
N GLU A 354 20.85 -18.44 44.31
CA GLU A 354 20.62 -19.00 45.61
C GLU A 354 21.97 -19.55 46.18
N PRO A 355 22.65 -18.81 47.08
CA PRO A 355 23.75 -19.40 47.86
C PRO A 355 23.16 -20.27 48.96
N GLU A 356 23.75 -21.43 49.08
CA GLU A 356 23.59 -22.35 50.17
C GLU A 356 23.37 -21.64 51.52
N ARG A 357 22.17 -21.74 52.04
CA ARG A 357 21.87 -21.44 53.43
C ARG A 357 21.43 -22.72 54.11
N ASN A 358 22.39 -23.61 54.29
CA ASN A 358 22.27 -24.71 55.22
C ASN A 358 23.11 -24.41 56.45
N GLY A 359 22.46 -24.46 57.58
CA GLY A 359 23.08 -24.75 58.88
C GLY A 359 23.24 -23.57 59.79
N GLU A 360 22.18 -23.26 60.54
CA GLU A 360 22.36 -23.06 61.99
C GLU A 360 21.01 -23.22 62.68
N VAL A 361 20.94 -24.33 63.46
CA VAL A 361 19.87 -24.60 64.42
C VAL A 361 20.16 -23.72 65.65
N ALA A 362 19.37 -22.69 65.87
CA ALA A 362 19.41 -21.94 67.12
C ALA A 362 18.24 -22.39 68.04
N HIS A 363 18.57 -23.02 69.12
CA HIS A 363 17.72 -23.29 70.26
C HIS A 363 17.03 -22.01 70.79
N THR A 364 15.75 -22.08 70.93
CA THR A 364 14.98 -21.13 71.75
C THR A 364 14.81 -21.65 73.12
N PRO A 365 15.10 -20.89 74.22
CA PRO A 365 14.70 -21.26 75.58
C PRO A 365 13.25 -20.86 75.82
N GLU A 366 12.52 -21.80 76.38
CA GLU A 366 11.21 -21.53 77.03
C GLU A 366 11.37 -20.53 78.16
N THR A 367 10.45 -19.60 78.26
CA THR A 367 10.17 -18.97 79.57
C THR A 367 8.65 -18.84 79.73
N SER A 368 8.18 -19.58 80.69
CA SER A 368 6.92 -19.47 81.39
C SER A 368 6.72 -18.08 82.00
N VAL A 369 5.57 -17.48 81.83
CA VAL A 369 4.54 -17.12 82.83
C VAL A 369 3.33 -16.57 82.03
#